data_ffd05010acd7438060d517a6587988ab
#
_entry.id   ffd05010acd7438060d517a6587988ab
#
_cell.length_a   1.000
_cell.length_b   1.000
_cell.length_c   1.000
_cell.angle_alpha   90.00
_cell.angle_beta   90.00
_cell.angle_gamma   90.00
#
_symmetry.space_group_name_H-M   'P 1'
#
loop_
_entity.id
_entity.type
_entity.pdbx_description
1 polymer ?
#
loop_
_entity_poly.entity_id
_entity_poly.type
_entity_poly.pdbx_seq_one_letter_code
_entity_poly.pdbx_strand_id
1 'polypeptide(L)'
;MHGVVLNDIGTIHQEGIGIPIDGERAIYWFKEAYKQGDKLYAPTNLGDLYRKGCGNVSADLKKAFEAYQLSIDPYAHYRIGQAYEEGWMCESDMEKAMKWYQRAAQEGHHLAIKRLKK
;
A
#
# COMPACT_ATOMS: atom_id res chain seq x y z
N MET A 1 4.40 -18.89 -12.54
CA MET A 1 4.06 -18.73 -11.12
C MET A 1 2.99 -17.65 -11.00
N HIS A 2 1.95 -17.89 -10.20
CA HIS A 2 0.88 -16.92 -10.02
C HIS A 2 1.30 -15.76 -9.11
N GLY A 3 0.72 -14.57 -9.33
CA GLY A 3 0.96 -13.40 -8.50
C GLY A 3 0.69 -13.64 -7.03
N VAL A 4 -0.35 -14.43 -6.70
CA VAL A 4 -0.70 -14.77 -5.30
C VAL A 4 0.46 -15.51 -4.62
N VAL A 5 1.07 -16.47 -5.31
CA VAL A 5 2.22 -17.21 -4.76
C VAL A 5 3.41 -16.28 -4.53
N LEU A 6 3.65 -15.36 -5.45
CA LEU A 6 4.74 -14.38 -5.31
C LEU A 6 4.51 -13.44 -4.14
N ASN A 7 3.26 -13.03 -3.90
CA ASN A 7 2.91 -12.23 -2.73
C ASN A 7 3.16 -13.00 -1.43
N ASP A 8 2.84 -14.28 -1.42
CA ASP A 8 3.08 -15.11 -0.24
C ASP A 8 4.57 -15.18 0.08
N ILE A 9 5.41 -15.33 -0.95
CA ILE A 9 6.88 -15.33 -0.77
C ILE A 9 7.32 -13.97 -0.23
N GLY A 10 6.78 -12.87 -0.76
CA GLY A 10 7.08 -11.54 -0.26
C GLY A 10 6.71 -11.39 1.20
N THR A 11 5.54 -11.89 1.60
CA THR A 11 5.08 -11.84 2.98
C THR A 11 5.98 -12.65 3.91
N ILE A 12 6.47 -13.79 3.45
CA ILE A 12 7.41 -14.60 4.23
C ILE A 12 8.67 -13.80 4.56
N HIS A 13 9.22 -13.08 3.59
CA HIS A 13 10.39 -12.23 3.82
C HIS A 13 10.07 -11.02 4.69
N GLN A 14 8.87 -10.45 4.52
CA GLN A 14 8.46 -9.28 5.28
C GLN A 14 8.28 -9.59 6.76
N GLU A 15 7.67 -10.74 7.06
CA GLU A 15 7.35 -11.13 8.43
C GLU A 15 8.39 -12.02 9.08
N GLY A 16 9.35 -12.52 8.31
CA GLY A 16 10.39 -13.37 8.84
C GLY A 16 9.91 -14.76 9.23
N ILE A 17 9.04 -15.36 8.43
CA ILE A 17 8.47 -16.68 8.71
C ILE A 17 9.50 -17.76 8.38
N GLY A 18 10.19 -18.24 9.40
CA GLY A 18 11.22 -19.28 9.25
C GLY A 18 12.55 -18.78 8.66
N ILE A 19 12.66 -17.51 8.34
CA ILE A 19 13.88 -16.88 7.82
C ILE A 19 13.98 -15.46 8.41
N PRO A 20 15.16 -14.83 8.38
CA PRO A 20 15.26 -13.44 8.86
C PRO A 20 14.40 -12.48 8.03
N ILE A 21 13.87 -11.46 8.68
CA ILE A 21 13.13 -10.39 8.02
C ILE A 21 14.05 -9.72 6.99
N ASP A 22 13.56 -9.56 5.76
CA ASP A 22 14.30 -8.92 4.68
C ASP A 22 13.36 -8.10 3.82
N GLY A 23 13.32 -6.79 4.09
CA GLY A 23 12.43 -5.87 3.37
C GLY A 23 12.77 -5.75 1.89
N GLU A 24 14.05 -5.80 1.52
CA GLU A 24 14.44 -5.70 0.12
C GLU A 24 13.96 -6.90 -0.69
N ARG A 25 14.06 -8.11 -0.12
CA ARG A 25 13.53 -9.30 -0.78
C ARG A 25 12.02 -9.29 -0.85
N ALA A 26 11.35 -8.82 0.20
CA ALA A 26 9.89 -8.67 0.17
C ALA A 26 9.48 -7.74 -0.96
N ILE A 27 10.15 -6.61 -1.11
CA ILE A 27 9.88 -5.65 -2.20
C ILE A 27 10.05 -6.32 -3.56
N TYR A 28 11.13 -7.07 -3.73
CA TYR A 28 11.39 -7.78 -4.99
C TYR A 28 10.22 -8.68 -5.37
N TRP A 29 9.73 -9.49 -4.43
CA TRP A 29 8.66 -10.44 -4.71
C TRP A 29 7.30 -9.75 -4.91
N PHE A 30 7.02 -8.67 -4.16
CA PHE A 30 5.81 -7.90 -4.41
C PHE A 30 5.83 -7.24 -5.79
N LYS A 31 6.98 -6.74 -6.23
CA LYS A 31 7.10 -6.16 -7.58
C LYS A 31 6.94 -7.23 -8.66
N GLU A 32 7.49 -8.42 -8.45
CA GLU A 32 7.29 -9.53 -9.37
C GLU A 32 5.81 -9.94 -9.44
N ALA A 33 5.13 -9.97 -8.29
CA ALA A 33 3.70 -10.27 -8.26
C ALA A 33 2.91 -9.25 -9.10
N TYR A 34 3.26 -7.98 -8.97
CA TYR A 34 2.62 -6.93 -9.77
C TYR A 34 2.85 -7.15 -11.27
N LYS A 35 4.07 -7.48 -11.66
CA LYS A 35 4.40 -7.79 -13.06
C LYS A 35 3.59 -8.97 -13.59
N GLN A 36 3.29 -9.93 -12.73
CA GLN A 36 2.51 -11.12 -13.12
C GLN A 36 1.00 -10.85 -13.12
N GLY A 37 0.59 -9.62 -12.89
CA GLY A 37 -0.80 -9.20 -13.03
C GLY A 37 -1.55 -8.95 -11.75
N ASP A 38 -0.90 -9.08 -10.57
CA ASP A 38 -1.58 -8.79 -9.31
C ASP A 38 -1.62 -7.28 -9.08
N LYS A 39 -2.76 -6.67 -9.42
CA LYS A 39 -2.99 -5.24 -9.26
C LYS A 39 -3.69 -4.88 -7.95
N LEU A 40 -4.05 -5.90 -7.15
CA LEU A 40 -4.78 -5.70 -5.90
C LEU A 40 -3.86 -5.84 -4.69
N TYR A 41 -3.30 -7.02 -4.46
CA TYR A 41 -2.53 -7.28 -3.25
C TYR A 41 -1.09 -6.77 -3.34
N ALA A 42 -0.43 -6.97 -4.47
CA ALA A 42 1.00 -6.64 -4.60
C ALA A 42 1.29 -5.16 -4.37
N PRO A 43 0.62 -4.22 -5.07
CA PRO A 43 0.90 -2.81 -4.84
C PRO A 43 0.44 -2.33 -3.47
N THR A 44 -0.62 -2.92 -2.91
CA THR A 44 -1.07 -2.60 -1.56
C THR A 44 -0.04 -3.03 -0.54
N ASN A 45 0.50 -4.26 -0.68
CA ASN A 45 1.54 -4.76 0.22
C ASN A 45 2.81 -3.91 0.13
N LEU A 46 3.19 -3.50 -1.09
CA LEU A 46 4.31 -2.59 -1.29
C LEU A 46 4.07 -1.26 -0.57
N GLY A 47 2.89 -0.68 -0.72
CA GLY A 47 2.54 0.56 -0.06
C GLY A 47 2.67 0.46 1.45
N ASP A 48 2.13 -0.61 2.03
CA ASP A 48 2.21 -0.83 3.48
C ASP A 48 3.65 -1.02 3.93
N LEU A 49 4.46 -1.75 3.16
CA LEU A 49 5.87 -1.97 3.49
C LEU A 49 6.62 -0.64 3.54
N TYR A 50 6.48 0.17 2.51
CA TYR A 50 7.16 1.47 2.46
C TYR A 50 6.63 2.43 3.52
N ARG A 51 5.34 2.38 3.83
CA ARG A 51 4.77 3.26 4.84
C ARG A 51 5.33 2.99 6.23
N LYS A 52 5.52 1.73 6.56
CA LYS A 52 6.01 1.31 7.89
C LYS A 52 7.51 1.10 7.95
N GLY A 53 8.13 0.79 6.83
CA GLY A 53 9.48 0.25 6.80
C GLY A 53 9.47 -1.23 7.14
N CYS A 54 10.56 -1.91 6.86
CA CYS A 54 10.66 -3.35 7.11
C CYS A 54 12.12 -3.78 7.13
N GLY A 55 12.62 -4.23 8.29
CA GLY A 55 13.97 -4.74 8.41
C GLY A 55 15.01 -3.75 7.88
N ASN A 56 15.67 -4.12 6.79
CA ASN A 56 16.71 -3.31 6.15
C ASN A 56 16.17 -2.18 5.27
N VAL A 57 14.85 -1.97 5.24
CA VAL A 57 14.21 -0.91 4.44
C VAL A 57 13.55 0.10 5.37
N SER A 58 14.00 1.36 5.29
CA SER A 58 13.43 2.45 6.06
C SER A 58 12.05 2.85 5.51
N ALA A 59 11.19 3.36 6.38
CA ALA A 59 9.90 3.91 5.95
C ALA A 59 10.11 5.04 4.95
N ASP A 60 9.28 5.07 3.91
CA ASP A 60 9.35 6.07 2.86
C ASP A 60 7.94 6.36 2.37
N LEU A 61 7.36 7.46 2.86
CA LEU A 61 5.96 7.80 2.57
C LEU A 61 5.72 8.14 1.11
N LYS A 62 6.71 8.73 0.44
CA LYS A 62 6.58 9.04 -0.99
C LYS A 62 6.48 7.76 -1.82
N LYS A 63 7.35 6.78 -1.53
CA LYS A 63 7.29 5.49 -2.22
C LYS A 63 6.02 4.73 -1.87
N ALA A 64 5.53 4.87 -0.64
CA ALA A 64 4.26 4.27 -0.25
C ALA A 64 3.11 4.83 -1.10
N PHE A 65 3.06 6.15 -1.25
CA PHE A 65 2.07 6.80 -2.10
C PHE A 65 2.12 6.28 -3.53
N GLU A 66 3.32 6.20 -4.12
CA GLU A 66 3.51 5.71 -5.48
C GLU A 66 2.99 4.28 -5.64
N ALA A 67 3.27 3.43 -4.66
CA ALA A 67 2.82 2.03 -4.69
C ALA A 67 1.29 1.93 -4.58
N TYR A 68 0.69 2.66 -3.64
CA TYR A 68 -0.77 2.63 -3.48
C TYR A 68 -1.49 3.09 -4.73
N GLN A 69 -0.92 4.04 -5.49
CA GLN A 69 -1.52 4.50 -6.74
C GLN A 69 -1.62 3.42 -7.80
N LEU A 70 -0.81 2.38 -7.71
CA LEU A 70 -0.84 1.27 -8.65
C LEU A 70 -1.93 0.25 -8.30
N SER A 71 -2.54 0.35 -7.13
CA SER A 71 -3.48 -0.64 -6.64
C SER A 71 -4.92 -0.30 -7.00
N ILE A 72 -5.72 -1.35 -7.27
CA ILE A 72 -7.17 -1.22 -7.43
C ILE A 72 -7.90 -1.49 -6.11
N ASP A 73 -7.18 -1.68 -5.01
CA ASP A 73 -7.75 -2.00 -3.70
C ASP A 73 -8.36 -0.74 -3.05
N PRO A 74 -9.64 -0.78 -2.63
CA PRO A 74 -10.25 0.34 -1.90
C PRO A 74 -9.44 0.79 -0.69
N TYR A 75 -8.80 -0.14 0.01
CA TYR A 75 -7.90 0.19 1.12
C TYR A 75 -6.75 1.09 0.66
N ALA A 76 -6.15 0.79 -0.50
CA ALA A 76 -5.08 1.63 -1.05
C ALA A 76 -5.61 3.03 -1.37
N HIS A 77 -6.82 3.13 -1.91
CA HIS A 77 -7.44 4.42 -2.20
C HIS A 77 -7.66 5.23 -0.92
N TYR A 78 -8.04 4.58 0.18
CA TYR A 78 -8.13 5.22 1.48
C TYR A 78 -6.76 5.75 1.91
N ARG A 79 -5.70 4.97 1.74
CA ARG A 79 -4.33 5.40 2.08
C ARG A 79 -3.86 6.57 1.22
N ILE A 80 -4.27 6.62 -0.06
CA ILE A 80 -3.97 7.77 -0.90
C ILE A 80 -4.65 9.02 -0.35
N GLY A 81 -5.90 8.91 0.10
CA GLY A 81 -6.57 9.99 0.79
C GLY A 81 -5.79 10.48 2.00
N GLN A 82 -5.31 9.54 2.82
CA GLN A 82 -4.48 9.86 3.98
C GLN A 82 -3.20 10.58 3.57
N ALA A 83 -2.57 10.17 2.46
CA ALA A 83 -1.36 10.79 1.96
C ALA A 83 -1.57 12.26 1.63
N TYR A 84 -2.70 12.59 1.01
CA TYR A 84 -3.04 13.98 0.74
C TYR A 84 -3.40 14.74 2.00
N GLU A 85 -4.11 14.12 2.92
CA GLU A 85 -4.49 14.78 4.19
C GLU A 85 -3.26 15.12 5.01
N GLU A 86 -2.30 14.21 5.09
CA GLU A 86 -1.09 14.37 5.91
C GLU A 86 0.07 15.03 5.17
N GLY A 87 -0.03 15.14 3.85
CA GLY A 87 1.02 15.76 3.04
C GLY A 87 2.28 14.91 2.91
N TRP A 88 2.14 13.65 2.48
CA TRP A 88 3.29 12.74 2.36
C TRP A 88 4.31 13.16 1.30
N MET A 89 3.88 13.84 0.22
CA MET A 89 4.75 14.26 -0.86
C MET A 89 5.07 15.74 -0.82
N CYS A 90 4.12 16.54 -0.34
CA CYS A 90 4.21 17.99 -0.29
C CYS A 90 3.23 18.50 0.75
N GLU A 91 2.69 19.71 0.59
CA GLU A 91 1.70 20.23 1.52
C GLU A 91 0.42 19.41 1.48
N SER A 92 -0.28 19.35 2.61
CA SER A 92 -1.56 18.66 2.69
C SER A 92 -2.59 19.31 1.77
N ASP A 93 -3.50 18.48 1.24
CA ASP A 93 -4.56 18.91 0.35
C ASP A 93 -5.84 18.17 0.73
N MET A 94 -6.65 18.80 1.57
CA MET A 94 -7.89 18.18 2.05
C MET A 94 -8.91 17.96 0.94
N GLU A 95 -8.93 18.81 -0.07
CA GLU A 95 -9.86 18.64 -1.17
C GLU A 95 -9.58 17.34 -1.93
N LYS A 96 -8.32 17.10 -2.26
CA LYS A 96 -7.95 15.84 -2.91
C LYS A 96 -8.12 14.65 -1.96
N ALA A 97 -7.80 14.83 -0.69
CA ALA A 97 -7.98 13.77 0.31
C ALA A 97 -9.43 13.32 0.36
N MET A 98 -10.37 14.27 0.40
CA MET A 98 -11.79 13.95 0.48
C MET A 98 -12.29 13.23 -0.77
N LYS A 99 -11.77 13.58 -1.95
CA LYS A 99 -12.12 12.87 -3.19
C LYS A 99 -11.71 11.41 -3.14
N TRP A 100 -10.51 11.12 -2.63
CA TRP A 100 -10.04 9.75 -2.51
C TRP A 100 -10.80 8.98 -1.43
N TYR A 101 -11.14 9.61 -0.30
CA TYR A 101 -11.97 9.00 0.72
C TYR A 101 -13.36 8.67 0.17
N GLN A 102 -13.95 9.58 -0.62
CA GLN A 102 -15.24 9.33 -1.25
C GLN A 102 -15.18 8.14 -2.20
N ARG A 103 -14.12 8.06 -2.99
CA ARG A 103 -13.93 6.93 -3.90
C ARG A 103 -13.83 5.61 -3.13
N ALA A 104 -12.98 5.58 -2.10
CA ALA A 104 -12.82 4.38 -1.28
C ALA A 104 -14.13 3.99 -0.59
N ALA A 105 -14.89 4.97 -0.10
CA ALA A 105 -16.17 4.73 0.54
C ALA A 105 -17.20 4.16 -0.45
N GLN A 106 -17.23 4.68 -1.67
CA GLN A 106 -18.10 4.15 -2.72
C GLN A 106 -17.77 2.70 -3.06
N GLU A 107 -16.51 2.33 -2.89
CA GLU A 107 -16.04 0.96 -3.08
C GLU A 107 -16.26 0.08 -1.84
N GLY A 108 -16.85 0.65 -0.79
CA GLY A 108 -17.26 -0.09 0.41
C GLY A 108 -16.23 -0.14 1.53
N HIS A 109 -15.14 0.64 1.46
CA HIS A 109 -14.11 0.59 2.49
C HIS A 109 -14.58 1.29 3.78
N HIS A 110 -14.67 0.52 4.85
CA HIS A 110 -15.28 0.99 6.11
C HIS A 110 -14.53 2.15 6.77
N LEU A 111 -13.21 2.20 6.67
CA LEU A 111 -12.45 3.32 7.26
C LEU A 111 -12.72 4.63 6.54
N ALA A 112 -12.87 4.57 5.21
CA ALA A 112 -13.20 5.76 4.41
C ALA A 112 -14.60 6.24 4.73
N ILE A 113 -15.56 5.32 4.85
CA ILE A 113 -16.93 5.65 5.22
C ILE A 113 -16.94 6.35 6.59
N LYS A 114 -16.22 5.78 7.55
CA LYS A 114 -16.11 6.34 8.89
C LYS A 114 -15.47 7.73 8.87
N ARG A 115 -14.43 7.91 8.05
CA ARG A 115 -13.72 9.18 7.95
C ARG A 115 -14.64 10.30 7.43
N LEU A 116 -15.49 9.98 6.46
CA LEU A 116 -16.41 10.95 5.86
C LEU A 116 -17.55 11.37 6.81
N LYS A 117 -17.85 10.56 7.82
CA LYS A 117 -18.92 10.86 8.78
C LYS A 117 -18.52 11.85 9.86
N LYS A 118 -17.28 12.24 9.93
CA LYS A 118 -16.79 13.19 10.93
C LYS A 118 -17.06 14.64 10.56
#